data_9a08f482e9b2602f8f44bfd1d14adb91
#
_entry.id   9a08f482e9b2602f8f44bfd1d14adb91
#
_cell.length_a   1.000
_cell.length_b   1.000
_cell.length_c   1.000
_cell.angle_alpha   90.00
_cell.angle_beta   90.00
_cell.angle_gamma   90.00
#
_symmetry.space_group_name_H-M   'P 1'
#
loop_
_entity.id
_entity.type
_entity.pdbx_description
1 polymer ?
#
loop_
_entity_poly.entity_id
_entity_poly.type
_entity_poly.pdbx_seq_one_letter_code
_entity_poly.pdbx_strand_id
1 'polypeptide(L)'
;KMVYRGVEMEEFDLEEALRVKPQLILVDELAHTNVPGMRHRKRYQDVEDLLAAGIDVYTTLNVQHLESRSDTVHDITAAPVQETVPDSVLAEADCIQLVDITPDQLRTRLREGKVYSAPQASAALDHFFKESNLTALRELALRIVAEKVDHELTEVRTISGDRSIWRSGERLMVA
;
A
#
# COMPACT_ATOMS: atom_id res chain seq x y z
N LYS A 1 7.46 -0.66 -22.77
CA LYS A 1 7.40 -2.11 -23.01
C LYS A 1 8.81 -2.68 -23.02
N MET A 2 9.04 -3.77 -22.30
CA MET A 2 10.32 -4.49 -22.22
C MET A 2 10.10 -5.95 -22.56
N VAL A 3 11.12 -6.61 -23.14
CA VAL A 3 11.09 -8.06 -23.36
C VAL A 3 11.95 -8.74 -22.32
N TYR A 4 11.34 -9.52 -21.42
CA TYR A 4 12.05 -10.29 -20.43
C TYR A 4 11.73 -11.78 -20.59
N ARG A 5 12.76 -12.62 -20.78
CA ARG A 5 12.65 -14.08 -21.05
C ARG A 5 11.70 -14.43 -22.20
N GLY A 6 11.66 -13.56 -23.24
CA GLY A 6 10.79 -13.77 -24.39
C GLY A 6 9.32 -13.36 -24.22
N VAL A 7 8.97 -12.75 -23.07
CA VAL A 7 7.64 -12.20 -22.80
C VAL A 7 7.72 -10.68 -22.84
N GLU A 8 6.80 -10.04 -23.56
CA GLU A 8 6.64 -8.59 -23.55
C GLU A 8 5.92 -8.19 -22.25
N MET A 9 6.58 -7.32 -21.47
CA MET A 9 6.04 -6.81 -20.19
C MET A 9 5.91 -5.29 -20.29
N GLU A 10 4.88 -4.76 -19.65
CA GLU A 10 4.69 -3.32 -19.48
C GLU A 10 5.21 -2.94 -18.08
N GLU A 11 6.17 -2.03 -18.06
CA GLU A 11 6.76 -1.48 -16.84
C GLU A 11 6.64 0.04 -16.83
N PHE A 12 6.73 0.61 -15.64
CA PHE A 12 6.78 2.04 -15.45
C PHE A 12 8.07 2.60 -16.07
N ASP A 13 7.94 3.66 -16.88
CA ASP A 13 9.07 4.31 -17.54
C ASP A 13 9.55 5.51 -16.72
N LEU A 14 10.41 5.24 -15.73
CA LEU A 14 10.96 6.26 -14.84
C LEU A 14 11.76 7.31 -15.60
N GLU A 15 12.58 6.90 -16.58
CA GLU A 15 13.45 7.82 -17.32
C GLU A 15 12.62 8.82 -18.13
N GLU A 16 11.56 8.34 -18.77
CA GLU A 16 10.64 9.20 -19.50
C GLU A 16 9.86 10.13 -18.56
N ALA A 17 9.41 9.62 -17.41
CA ALA A 17 8.73 10.43 -16.41
C ALA A 17 9.63 11.57 -15.89
N LEU A 18 10.89 11.27 -15.58
CA LEU A 18 11.87 12.28 -15.17
C LEU A 18 12.20 13.29 -16.27
N ARG A 19 12.23 12.84 -17.54
CA ARG A 19 12.48 13.70 -18.71
C ARG A 19 11.31 14.67 -18.95
N VAL A 20 10.07 14.17 -18.91
CA VAL A 20 8.85 14.96 -19.12
C VAL A 20 8.60 15.89 -17.95
N LYS A 21 8.93 15.44 -16.74
CA LYS A 21 8.77 16.15 -15.49
C LYS A 21 7.36 16.74 -15.31
N PRO A 22 6.31 15.91 -15.31
CA PRO A 22 4.96 16.40 -15.06
C PRO A 22 4.83 16.97 -13.66
N GLN A 23 3.85 17.83 -13.42
CA GLN A 23 3.58 18.34 -12.08
C GLN A 23 3.08 17.21 -11.14
N LEU A 24 2.24 16.32 -11.66
CA LEU A 24 1.67 15.17 -10.95
C LEU A 24 1.73 13.92 -11.83
N ILE A 25 2.07 12.79 -11.23
CA ILE A 25 2.03 11.48 -11.88
C ILE A 25 1.28 10.45 -11.01
N LEU A 26 0.58 9.53 -11.68
CA LEU A 26 -0.09 8.41 -11.02
C LEU A 26 0.76 7.15 -11.22
N VAL A 27 1.16 6.53 -10.12
CA VAL A 27 1.97 5.30 -10.12
C VAL A 27 1.23 4.23 -9.32
N ASP A 28 0.73 3.21 -9.99
CA ASP A 28 0.00 2.12 -9.35
C ASP A 28 0.94 1.05 -8.78
N GLU A 29 0.45 0.26 -7.81
CA GLU A 29 1.15 -0.88 -7.21
C GLU A 29 2.55 -0.53 -6.63
N LEU A 30 2.59 0.32 -5.60
CA LEU A 30 3.84 0.79 -4.98
C LEU A 30 4.79 -0.36 -4.54
N ALA A 31 4.26 -1.53 -4.18
CA ALA A 31 5.03 -2.69 -3.74
C ALA A 31 5.65 -3.51 -4.89
N HIS A 32 5.30 -3.20 -6.13
CA HIS A 32 5.75 -3.95 -7.30
C HIS A 32 7.26 -4.15 -7.34
N THR A 33 7.67 -5.34 -7.78
CA THR A 33 9.08 -5.65 -8.04
C THR A 33 9.35 -5.49 -9.53
N ASN A 34 10.11 -4.47 -9.89
CA ASN A 34 10.44 -4.14 -11.27
C ASN A 34 11.20 -5.29 -11.96
N VAL A 35 11.03 -5.40 -13.27
CA VAL A 35 11.74 -6.38 -14.10
C VAL A 35 13.26 -6.17 -13.99
N PRO A 36 14.07 -7.25 -13.93
CA PRO A 36 15.52 -7.13 -13.93
C PRO A 36 16.04 -6.32 -15.11
N GLY A 37 16.92 -5.36 -14.84
CA GLY A 37 17.47 -4.42 -15.82
C GLY A 37 16.87 -3.01 -15.73
N MET A 38 15.83 -2.82 -14.94
CA MET A 38 15.36 -1.47 -14.57
C MET A 38 16.36 -0.79 -13.62
N ARG A 39 16.27 0.55 -13.52
CA ARG A 39 17.13 1.37 -12.66
C ARG A 39 17.05 0.95 -11.20
N HIS A 40 15.83 0.71 -10.70
CA HIS A 40 15.57 0.24 -9.34
C HIS A 40 14.93 -1.15 -9.34
N ARG A 41 15.15 -1.88 -8.26
CA ARG A 41 14.54 -3.18 -8.05
C ARG A 41 13.05 -3.07 -7.67
N LYS A 42 12.67 -1.99 -6.99
CA LYS A 42 11.32 -1.80 -6.43
C LYS A 42 10.72 -0.49 -6.93
N ARG A 43 9.43 -0.51 -7.20
CA ARG A 43 8.67 0.66 -7.67
C ARG A 43 8.65 1.81 -6.67
N TYR A 44 8.64 1.54 -5.37
CA TYR A 44 8.72 2.61 -4.38
C TYR A 44 10.01 3.43 -4.51
N GLN A 45 11.12 2.82 -4.93
CA GLN A 45 12.39 3.52 -5.19
C GLN A 45 12.30 4.43 -6.42
N ASP A 46 11.53 4.02 -7.44
CA ASP A 46 11.23 4.90 -8.58
C ASP A 46 10.40 6.12 -8.12
N VAL A 47 9.46 5.90 -7.20
CA VAL A 47 8.66 6.99 -6.60
C VAL A 47 9.54 7.95 -5.79
N GLU A 48 10.51 7.44 -5.02
CA GLU A 48 11.49 8.28 -4.30
C GLU A 48 12.26 9.19 -5.26
N ASP A 49 12.72 8.68 -6.40
CA ASP A 49 13.40 9.49 -7.44
C ASP A 49 12.47 10.57 -8.04
N LEU A 50 11.20 10.24 -8.28
CA LEU A 50 10.22 11.21 -8.79
C LEU A 50 9.99 12.35 -7.78
N LEU A 51 9.81 12.01 -6.51
CA LEU A 51 9.64 13.00 -5.43
C LEU A 51 10.90 13.86 -5.28
N ALA A 52 12.09 13.27 -5.32
CA ALA A 52 13.36 14.00 -5.29
C ALA A 52 13.53 14.94 -6.47
N ALA A 53 12.93 14.63 -7.64
CA ALA A 53 12.89 15.51 -8.80
C ALA A 53 11.83 16.63 -8.69
N GLY A 54 11.04 16.65 -7.61
CA GLY A 54 9.97 17.64 -7.37
C GLY A 54 8.70 17.36 -8.19
N ILE A 55 8.40 16.09 -8.43
CA ILE A 55 7.17 15.64 -9.09
C ILE A 55 6.23 15.10 -8.01
N ASP A 56 5.00 15.60 -7.97
CA ASP A 56 3.98 15.07 -7.07
C ASP A 56 3.55 13.66 -7.52
N VAL A 57 3.40 12.74 -6.58
CA VAL A 57 3.04 11.35 -6.89
C VAL A 57 1.80 10.92 -6.13
N TYR A 58 0.80 10.39 -6.82
CA TYR A 58 -0.26 9.59 -6.24
C TYR A 58 0.00 8.13 -6.54
N THR A 59 -0.01 7.31 -5.49
CA THR A 59 0.23 5.88 -5.61
C THR A 59 -0.78 5.06 -4.82
N THR A 60 -0.85 3.77 -5.09
CA THR A 60 -1.69 2.83 -4.36
C THR A 60 -0.84 1.82 -3.60
N LEU A 61 -1.28 1.49 -2.40
CA LEU A 61 -0.64 0.48 -1.56
C LEU A 61 -1.71 -0.37 -0.87
N ASN A 62 -1.63 -1.67 -1.03
CA ASN A 62 -2.47 -2.59 -0.27
C ASN A 62 -1.79 -2.88 1.08
N VAL A 63 -2.58 -2.93 2.15
CA VAL A 63 -2.11 -3.14 3.53
C VAL A 63 -1.21 -4.36 3.69
N GLN A 64 -1.45 -5.42 2.92
CA GLN A 64 -0.68 -6.66 2.94
C GLN A 64 0.79 -6.50 2.52
N HIS A 65 1.13 -5.41 1.87
CA HIS A 65 2.48 -5.16 1.37
C HIS A 65 3.34 -4.32 2.33
N LEU A 66 2.82 -3.90 3.48
CA LEU A 66 3.63 -3.25 4.52
C LEU A 66 4.53 -4.28 5.19
N GLU A 67 5.83 -4.00 5.25
CA GLU A 67 6.85 -4.96 5.73
C GLU A 67 6.59 -5.40 7.17
N SER A 68 6.28 -4.47 8.07
CA SER A 68 5.98 -4.78 9.48
C SER A 68 4.70 -5.59 9.69
N ARG A 69 3.84 -5.70 8.68
CA ARG A 69 2.55 -6.40 8.75
C ARG A 69 2.54 -7.75 8.05
N SER A 70 3.64 -8.15 7.38
CA SER A 70 3.72 -9.38 6.59
C SER A 70 3.42 -10.64 7.40
N ASP A 71 3.91 -10.76 8.63
CA ASP A 71 3.62 -11.91 9.50
C ASP A 71 2.14 -11.95 9.90
N THR A 72 1.57 -10.81 10.29
CA THR A 72 0.13 -10.70 10.63
C THR A 72 -0.75 -11.05 9.42
N VAL A 73 -0.39 -10.58 8.23
CA VAL A 73 -1.11 -10.89 6.99
C VAL A 73 -0.99 -12.39 6.66
N HIS A 74 0.17 -12.98 6.87
CA HIS A 74 0.36 -14.42 6.71
C HIS A 74 -0.52 -15.22 7.67
N ASP A 75 -0.58 -14.83 8.94
CA ASP A 75 -1.42 -15.48 9.95
C ASP A 75 -2.93 -15.39 9.61
N ILE A 76 -3.37 -14.26 9.05
CA ILE A 76 -4.76 -14.07 8.63
C ILE A 76 -5.10 -14.88 7.38
N THR A 77 -4.21 -14.88 6.38
CA THR A 77 -4.56 -15.34 5.02
C THR A 77 -3.97 -16.70 4.67
N ALA A 78 -3.00 -17.18 5.43
CA ALA A 78 -2.12 -18.32 5.13
C ALA A 78 -1.39 -18.18 3.76
N ALA A 79 -1.32 -16.98 3.21
CA ALA A 79 -0.63 -16.68 1.97
C ALA A 79 0.71 -16.00 2.25
N PRO A 80 1.80 -16.40 1.58
CA PRO A 80 3.08 -15.71 1.73
C PRO A 80 3.02 -14.33 1.08
N VAL A 81 3.52 -13.31 1.80
CA VAL A 81 3.71 -11.98 1.25
C VAL A 81 5.07 -11.94 0.56
N GLN A 82 5.08 -11.78 -0.75
CA GLN A 82 6.31 -11.79 -1.55
C GLN A 82 6.85 -10.39 -1.85
N GLU A 83 5.96 -9.41 -1.94
CA GLU A 83 6.29 -8.03 -2.25
C GLU A 83 5.99 -7.14 -1.07
N THR A 84 7.00 -6.44 -0.58
CA THR A 84 6.87 -5.55 0.57
C THR A 84 7.40 -4.15 0.26
N VAL A 85 6.88 -3.19 1.02
CA VAL A 85 7.33 -1.80 1.07
C VAL A 85 7.73 -1.50 2.51
N PRO A 86 8.89 -0.88 2.75
CA PRO A 86 9.27 -0.44 4.08
C PRO A 86 8.24 0.53 4.68
N ASP A 87 8.02 0.43 5.98
CA ASP A 87 7.06 1.31 6.68
C ASP A 87 7.45 2.79 6.63
N SER A 88 8.75 3.09 6.47
CA SER A 88 9.25 4.45 6.27
C SER A 88 8.61 5.15 5.07
N VAL A 89 8.35 4.42 3.98
CA VAL A 89 7.71 4.99 2.78
C VAL A 89 6.30 5.47 3.07
N LEU A 90 5.56 4.71 3.90
CA LEU A 90 4.23 5.15 4.35
C LEU A 90 4.32 6.32 5.35
N ALA A 91 5.34 6.32 6.21
CA ALA A 91 5.57 7.39 7.18
C ALA A 91 5.88 8.73 6.50
N GLU A 92 6.60 8.71 5.38
CA GLU A 92 6.99 9.89 4.59
C GLU A 92 5.86 10.44 3.71
N ALA A 93 4.74 9.70 3.55
CA ALA A 93 3.61 10.17 2.76
C ALA A 93 2.96 11.41 3.39
N ASP A 94 2.78 12.48 2.60
CA ASP A 94 2.12 13.72 3.03
C ASP A 94 0.64 13.51 3.33
N CYS A 95 0.00 12.58 2.63
CA CYS A 95 -1.42 12.28 2.79
C CYS A 95 -1.70 10.80 2.56
N ILE A 96 -2.49 10.21 3.45
CA ILE A 96 -2.98 8.84 3.33
C ILE A 96 -4.50 8.87 3.22
N GLN A 97 -5.02 8.37 2.11
CA GLN A 97 -6.45 8.20 1.91
C GLN A 97 -6.83 6.72 1.94
N LEU A 98 -7.62 6.32 2.92
CA LEU A 98 -8.18 4.97 2.96
C LEU A 98 -9.31 4.85 1.94
N VAL A 99 -9.14 3.96 0.98
CA VAL A 99 -10.21 3.54 0.07
C VAL A 99 -10.89 2.32 0.69
N ASP A 100 -11.90 2.58 1.53
CA ASP A 100 -12.62 1.53 2.24
C ASP A 100 -13.65 0.85 1.34
N ILE A 101 -13.60 -0.47 1.28
CA ILE A 101 -14.58 -1.32 0.60
C ILE A 101 -14.97 -2.48 1.52
N THR A 102 -16.26 -2.77 1.61
CA THR A 102 -16.71 -3.89 2.44
C THR A 102 -16.34 -5.24 1.81
N PRO A 103 -16.13 -6.30 2.63
CA PRO A 103 -15.87 -7.64 2.13
C PRO A 103 -16.87 -8.11 1.07
N ASP A 104 -18.16 -7.86 1.30
CA ASP A 104 -19.22 -8.24 0.35
C ASP A 104 -19.11 -7.52 -0.99
N GLN A 105 -18.82 -6.22 -0.98
CA GLN A 105 -18.63 -5.44 -2.20
C GLN A 105 -17.41 -5.94 -2.99
N LEU A 106 -16.31 -6.24 -2.31
CA LEU A 106 -15.10 -6.76 -2.95
C LEU A 106 -15.33 -8.16 -3.53
N ARG A 107 -15.97 -9.05 -2.77
CA ARG A 107 -16.35 -10.39 -3.24
C ARG A 107 -17.30 -10.34 -4.44
N THR A 108 -18.22 -9.37 -4.46
CA THR A 108 -19.11 -9.15 -5.62
C THR A 108 -18.32 -8.73 -6.85
N ARG A 109 -17.39 -7.77 -6.73
CA ARG A 109 -16.51 -7.37 -7.85
C ARG A 109 -15.65 -8.53 -8.39
N LEU A 110 -15.18 -9.41 -7.49
CA LEU A 110 -14.45 -10.62 -7.88
C LEU A 110 -15.33 -11.56 -8.70
N ARG A 111 -16.57 -11.84 -8.25
CA ARG A 111 -17.52 -12.70 -8.99
C ARG A 111 -17.90 -12.13 -10.36
N GLU A 112 -17.97 -10.82 -10.47
CA GLU A 112 -18.25 -10.10 -11.72
C GLU A 112 -17.05 -10.06 -12.69
N GLY A 113 -15.92 -10.65 -12.32
CA GLY A 113 -14.71 -10.70 -13.16
C GLY A 113 -13.99 -9.33 -13.29
N LYS A 114 -14.29 -8.38 -12.39
CA LYS A 114 -13.70 -7.04 -12.42
C LYS A 114 -12.27 -6.98 -11.86
N VAL A 115 -11.79 -8.06 -11.22
CA VAL A 115 -10.46 -8.14 -10.60
C VAL A 115 -9.66 -9.29 -11.20
N TYR A 116 -10.27 -10.47 -11.36
CA TYR A 116 -9.65 -11.67 -11.92
C TYR A 116 -10.58 -12.32 -12.96
N SER A 117 -10.00 -13.15 -13.85
CA SER A 117 -10.82 -14.02 -14.72
C SER A 117 -11.67 -15.00 -13.90
N ALA A 118 -12.82 -15.39 -14.41
CA ALA A 118 -13.80 -16.20 -13.66
C ALA A 118 -13.25 -17.48 -12.99
N PRO A 119 -12.37 -18.29 -13.65
CA PRO A 119 -11.78 -19.47 -13.00
C PRO A 119 -10.85 -19.12 -11.84
N GLN A 120 -10.07 -18.03 -11.97
CA GLN A 120 -9.16 -17.56 -10.92
C GLN A 120 -9.91 -16.94 -9.74
N ALA A 121 -11.03 -16.26 -10.02
CA ALA A 121 -11.87 -15.64 -9.01
C ALA A 121 -12.46 -16.66 -8.03
N SER A 122 -12.91 -17.83 -8.50
CA SER A 122 -13.47 -18.87 -7.64
C SER A 122 -12.45 -19.37 -6.63
N ALA A 123 -11.27 -19.78 -7.09
CA ALA A 123 -10.20 -20.24 -6.20
C ALA A 123 -9.76 -19.14 -5.20
N ALA A 124 -9.66 -17.89 -5.66
CA ALA A 124 -9.28 -16.76 -4.82
C ALA A 124 -10.31 -16.51 -3.71
N LEU A 125 -11.61 -16.62 -4.00
CA LEU A 125 -12.71 -16.44 -3.04
C LEU A 125 -12.71 -17.47 -1.91
N ASP A 126 -12.21 -18.67 -2.17
CA ASP A 126 -12.17 -19.77 -1.21
C ASP A 126 -10.89 -19.74 -0.33
N HIS A 127 -9.89 -18.94 -0.70
CA HIS A 127 -8.63 -18.82 0.00
C HIS A 127 -8.40 -17.41 0.58
N PHE A 128 -7.68 -16.58 -0.15
CA PHE A 128 -7.30 -15.24 0.32
C PHE A 128 -8.52 -14.34 0.57
N PHE A 129 -9.51 -14.35 -0.34
CA PHE A 129 -10.69 -13.47 -0.28
C PHE A 129 -11.87 -14.07 0.49
N LYS A 130 -11.59 -14.90 1.50
CA LYS A 130 -12.61 -15.26 2.50
C LYS A 130 -13.08 -14.01 3.22
N GLU A 131 -14.36 -13.97 3.55
CA GLU A 131 -14.96 -12.83 4.26
C GLU A 131 -14.24 -12.51 5.56
N SER A 132 -13.89 -13.55 6.35
CA SER A 132 -13.12 -13.39 7.59
C SER A 132 -11.76 -12.73 7.37
N ASN A 133 -11.03 -13.16 6.32
CA ASN A 133 -9.73 -12.61 6.00
C ASN A 133 -9.84 -11.14 5.58
N LEU A 134 -10.82 -10.84 4.70
CA LEU A 134 -11.07 -9.48 4.24
C LEU A 134 -11.48 -8.55 5.37
N THR A 135 -12.31 -9.04 6.30
CA THR A 135 -12.70 -8.28 7.50
C THR A 135 -11.47 -7.97 8.36
N ALA A 136 -10.59 -8.94 8.61
CA ALA A 136 -9.37 -8.75 9.38
C ALA A 136 -8.37 -7.82 8.68
N LEU A 137 -8.18 -7.96 7.36
CA LEU A 137 -7.33 -7.06 6.59
C LEU A 137 -7.88 -5.63 6.55
N ARG A 138 -9.20 -5.46 6.48
CA ARG A 138 -9.86 -4.16 6.57
C ARG A 138 -9.65 -3.51 7.95
N GLU A 139 -9.81 -4.28 9.03
CA GLU A 139 -9.50 -3.81 10.38
C GLU A 139 -8.04 -3.37 10.49
N LEU A 140 -7.11 -4.18 9.97
CA LEU A 140 -5.70 -3.85 9.97
C LEU A 140 -5.42 -2.53 9.23
N ALA A 141 -6.02 -2.31 8.06
CA ALA A 141 -5.87 -1.08 7.30
C ALA A 141 -6.40 0.16 8.06
N LEU A 142 -7.59 0.04 8.68
CA LEU A 142 -8.15 1.11 9.51
C LEU A 142 -7.26 1.45 10.70
N ARG A 143 -6.68 0.43 11.34
CA ARG A 143 -5.76 0.60 12.48
C ARG A 143 -4.49 1.34 12.08
N ILE A 144 -3.88 1.00 10.94
CA ILE A 144 -2.68 1.67 10.42
C ILE A 144 -2.94 3.15 10.14
N VAL A 145 -4.09 3.48 9.52
CA VAL A 145 -4.46 4.88 9.29
C VAL A 145 -4.67 5.62 10.63
N ALA A 146 -5.32 4.98 11.61
CA ALA A 146 -5.50 5.58 12.94
C ALA A 146 -4.15 5.79 13.67
N GLU A 147 -3.19 4.86 13.56
CA GLU A 147 -1.84 4.99 14.11
C GLU A 147 -1.10 6.19 13.49
N LYS A 148 -1.22 6.42 12.17
CA LYS A 148 -0.62 7.58 11.49
C LYS A 148 -1.21 8.89 12.03
N VAL A 149 -2.54 8.98 12.13
CA VAL A 149 -3.22 10.18 12.67
C VAL A 149 -2.82 10.45 14.13
N ASP A 150 -2.67 9.39 14.97
CA ASP A 150 -2.21 9.56 16.36
C ASP A 150 -0.75 10.05 16.42
N HIS A 151 0.09 9.62 15.49
CA HIS A 151 1.46 10.12 15.37
C HIS A 151 1.49 11.60 15.00
N GLU A 152 0.76 12.01 13.97
CA GLU A 152 0.64 13.41 13.54
C GLU A 152 0.12 14.30 14.68
N LEU A 153 -0.90 13.82 15.41
CA LEU A 153 -1.43 14.54 16.58
C LEU A 153 -0.37 14.69 17.68
N THR A 154 0.49 13.69 17.87
CA THR A 154 1.57 13.72 18.85
C THR A 154 2.64 14.73 18.45
N GLU A 155 2.98 14.84 17.17
CA GLU A 155 3.90 15.86 16.65
C GLU A 155 3.37 17.28 16.84
N VAL A 156 2.10 17.53 16.47
CA VAL A 156 1.43 18.82 16.68
C VAL A 156 1.48 19.24 18.15
N ARG A 157 1.24 18.32 19.08
CA ARG A 157 1.36 18.57 20.54
C ARG A 157 2.76 18.96 20.96
N THR A 158 3.74 18.25 20.43
CA THR A 158 5.14 18.51 20.75
C THR A 158 5.57 19.89 20.28
N ILE A 159 5.14 20.29 19.09
CA ILE A 159 5.46 21.59 18.50
C ILE A 159 4.71 22.73 19.19
N SER A 160 3.40 22.56 19.46
CA SER A 160 2.55 23.60 20.03
C SER A 160 2.68 23.78 21.55
N GLY A 161 3.20 22.77 22.25
CA GLY A 161 3.22 22.72 23.72
C GLY A 161 1.84 22.61 24.37
N ASP A 162 0.78 22.47 23.58
CA ASP A 162 -0.60 22.42 24.06
C ASP A 162 -0.96 21.02 24.56
N ARG A 163 -1.16 20.89 25.86
CA ARG A 163 -1.57 19.65 26.52
C ARG A 163 -3.09 19.41 26.50
N SER A 164 -3.87 20.37 26.01
CA SER A 164 -5.35 20.28 25.97
C SER A 164 -5.89 19.47 24.79
N ILE A 165 -5.03 19.14 23.81
CA ILE A 165 -5.42 18.37 22.64
C ILE A 165 -5.88 16.97 23.05
N TRP A 166 -7.07 16.57 22.65
CA TRP A 166 -7.69 15.29 23.00
C TRP A 166 -6.84 14.08 22.60
N ARG A 167 -6.85 13.06 23.47
CA ARG A 167 -6.33 11.73 23.13
C ARG A 167 -7.51 10.85 22.75
N SER A 168 -7.44 10.26 21.56
CA SER A 168 -8.48 9.32 21.08
C SER A 168 -8.26 7.88 21.49
N GLY A 169 -7.15 7.55 22.15
CA GLY A 169 -6.83 6.19 22.60
C GLY A 169 -6.27 6.13 24.03
N GLU A 170 -6.58 5.06 24.75
CA GLU A 170 -5.97 4.74 26.04
C GLU A 170 -4.59 4.09 25.78
N ARG A 171 -3.55 4.60 26.45
CA ARG A 171 -2.23 3.97 26.45
C ARG A 171 -2.01 3.31 27.81
N LEU A 172 -2.01 1.98 27.84
CA LEU A 172 -1.60 1.21 28.99
C LEU A 172 -0.07 1.12 29.02
N MET A 173 0.54 1.66 30.06
CA MET A 173 1.93 1.44 30.37
C MET A 173 2.01 0.27 31.34
N VAL A 174 2.55 -0.87 30.91
CA VAL A 174 2.86 -2.00 31.77
C VAL A 174 4.28 -1.77 32.29
N ALA A 175 4.43 -1.59 33.59
CA ALA A 175 5.71 -1.49 34.28
C ALA A 175 6.25 -2.87 34.66
#